data_4180a8961040deb37985e3834ca59518
#
_entry.id   4180a8961040deb37985e3834ca59518
#
_cell.length_a   1.000
_cell.length_b   1.000
_cell.length_c   1.000
_cell.angle_alpha   90.00
_cell.angle_beta   90.00
_cell.angle_gamma   90.00
#
_symmetry.space_group_name_H-M   'P 1'
#
loop_
_entity.id
_entity.type
_entity.pdbx_description
1 polymer ?
#
loop_
_entity_poly.entity_id
_entity_poly.type
_entity_poly.pdbx_seq_one_letter_code
_entity_poly.pdbx_strand_id
1 'polypeptide(L)'
;MRSEQEVNAAIDRYADTVRRLCMLHLKNYADTEDIFQTVFLKYALHTAPFADGEHEKAWLIRVTLNACKDLLKSVFRSRTVALEAAANLPAP
;
A
#
# COMPACT_ATOMS: atom_id res chain seq x y z
N MET A 1 5.52 18.00 8.35
CA MET A 1 6.00 16.61 8.16
C MET A 1 6.48 16.05 9.49
N ARG A 2 6.20 14.78 9.76
CA ARG A 2 6.68 14.13 10.98
C ARG A 2 8.20 14.06 10.97
N SER A 3 8.82 14.07 12.16
CA SER A 3 10.26 13.97 12.27
C SER A 3 10.77 12.59 11.84
N GLU A 4 12.03 12.51 11.47
CA GLU A 4 12.69 11.25 11.14
C GLU A 4 12.59 10.25 12.30
N GLN A 5 12.75 10.73 13.53
CA GLN A 5 12.63 9.89 14.74
C GLN A 5 11.22 9.30 14.89
N GLU A 6 10.19 10.10 14.66
CA GLU A 6 8.81 9.62 14.72
C GLU A 6 8.53 8.57 13.65
N VAL A 7 8.99 8.80 12.43
CA VAL A 7 8.81 7.86 11.31
C VAL A 7 9.55 6.56 11.60
N ASN A 8 10.79 6.64 12.05
CA ASN A 8 11.57 5.44 12.38
C ASN A 8 10.95 4.64 13.52
N ALA A 9 10.43 5.31 14.55
CA ALA A 9 9.74 4.64 15.63
C ALA A 9 8.48 3.90 15.15
N ALA A 10 7.73 4.51 14.25
CA ALA A 10 6.55 3.87 13.65
C ALA A 10 6.94 2.68 12.78
N ILE A 11 8.00 2.80 12.01
CA ILE A 11 8.52 1.68 11.21
C ILE A 11 8.91 0.52 12.12
N ASP A 12 9.67 0.78 13.17
CA ASP A 12 10.08 -0.27 14.11
C ASP A 12 8.88 -0.98 14.74
N ARG A 13 7.82 -0.24 15.04
CA ARG A 13 6.64 -0.79 15.70
C ARG A 13 5.70 -1.52 14.75
N TYR A 14 5.52 -1.03 13.54
CA TYR A 14 4.46 -1.49 12.63
C TYR A 14 4.93 -2.10 11.32
N ALA A 15 6.24 -2.20 11.08
CA ALA A 15 6.78 -2.73 9.82
C ALA A 15 6.24 -4.14 9.52
N ASP A 16 6.28 -5.04 10.51
CA ASP A 16 5.80 -6.41 10.33
C ASP A 16 4.32 -6.46 9.98
N THR A 17 3.51 -5.65 10.66
CA THR A 17 2.06 -5.58 10.40
C THR A 17 1.79 -5.15 8.96
N VAL A 18 2.46 -4.09 8.52
CA VAL A 18 2.28 -3.55 7.17
C VAL A 18 2.74 -4.57 6.12
N ARG A 19 3.91 -5.17 6.29
CA ARG A 19 4.44 -6.16 5.35
C ARG A 19 3.56 -7.40 5.26
N ARG A 20 3.06 -7.90 6.40
CA ARG A 20 2.16 -9.05 6.41
C ARG A 20 0.87 -8.79 5.66
N LEU A 21 0.27 -7.62 5.86
CA LEU A 21 -0.94 -7.23 5.14
C LEU A 21 -0.69 -7.16 3.64
N CYS A 22 0.41 -6.55 3.24
CA CYS A 22 0.78 -6.46 1.83
C CYS A 22 0.98 -7.84 1.21
N MET A 23 1.72 -8.73 1.87
CA MET A 23 1.97 -10.08 1.35
C MET A 23 0.70 -10.91 1.26
N LEU A 24 -0.23 -10.76 2.22
CA LEU A 24 -1.52 -11.44 2.16
C LEU A 24 -2.34 -11.04 0.95
N HIS A 25 -2.31 -9.77 0.58
CA HIS A 25 -3.12 -9.23 -0.51
C HIS A 25 -2.43 -9.26 -1.86
N LEU A 26 -1.13 -8.98 -1.89
CA LEU A 26 -0.38 -8.81 -3.14
C LEU A 26 0.37 -10.09 -3.56
N LYS A 27 0.80 -10.89 -2.60
CA LYS A 27 1.56 -12.13 -2.81
C LYS A 27 2.81 -11.91 -3.68
N ASN A 28 3.40 -10.73 -3.58
CA ASN A 28 4.54 -10.30 -4.38
C ASN A 28 5.45 -9.45 -3.50
N TYR A 29 6.72 -9.83 -3.43
CA TYR A 29 7.69 -9.14 -2.56
C TYR A 29 7.99 -7.72 -3.03
N ALA A 30 8.21 -7.54 -4.33
CA ALA A 30 8.54 -6.22 -4.89
C ALA A 30 7.40 -5.23 -4.68
N ASP A 31 6.16 -5.66 -4.94
CA ASP A 31 4.97 -4.83 -4.73
C ASP A 31 4.79 -4.51 -3.24
N THR A 32 5.06 -5.48 -2.36
CA THR A 32 4.99 -5.28 -0.91
C THR A 32 5.93 -4.17 -0.46
N GLU A 33 7.18 -4.17 -0.93
CA GLU A 33 8.15 -3.14 -0.57
C GLU A 33 7.75 -1.77 -1.12
N ASP A 34 7.19 -1.71 -2.32
CA ASP A 34 6.69 -0.46 -2.90
C ASP A 34 5.54 0.13 -2.07
N ILE A 35 4.58 -0.70 -1.69
CA ILE A 35 3.46 -0.27 -0.85
C ILE A 35 3.95 0.11 0.54
N PHE A 36 4.89 -0.63 1.10
CA PHE A 36 5.51 -0.30 2.40
C PHE A 36 6.07 1.11 2.40
N GLN A 37 6.86 1.46 1.39
CA GLN A 37 7.42 2.81 1.24
C GLN A 37 6.31 3.85 1.11
N THR A 38 5.30 3.58 0.31
CA THR A 38 4.17 4.49 0.10
C THR A 38 3.42 4.76 1.41
N VAL A 39 3.17 3.72 2.20
CA VAL A 39 2.45 3.84 3.47
C VAL A 39 3.23 4.72 4.45
N PHE A 40 4.53 4.49 4.60
CA PHE A 40 5.32 5.27 5.56
C PHE A 40 5.65 6.67 5.05
N LEU A 41 5.65 6.90 3.73
CA LEU A 41 5.68 8.25 3.18
C LEU A 41 4.39 9.01 3.53
N LYS A 42 3.25 8.37 3.36
CA LYS A 42 1.96 8.97 3.76
C LYS A 42 1.92 9.25 5.26
N TYR A 43 2.47 8.36 6.07
CA TYR A 43 2.59 8.58 7.51
C TYR A 43 3.43 9.82 7.81
N ALA A 44 4.57 9.97 7.15
CA ALA A 44 5.45 11.12 7.35
C ALA A 44 4.74 12.44 6.99
N LEU A 45 3.90 12.42 5.96
CA LEU A 45 3.17 13.61 5.49
C LEU A 45 1.90 13.88 6.29
N HIS A 46 1.38 12.90 7.00
CA HIS A 46 0.15 13.03 7.80
C HIS A 46 0.50 13.63 9.16
N THR A 47 0.26 14.92 9.32
CA THR A 47 0.68 15.67 10.51
C THR A 47 -0.35 15.73 11.62
N ALA A 48 -1.59 15.30 11.36
CA ALA A 48 -2.61 15.27 12.39
C ALA A 48 -2.23 14.31 13.51
N PRO A 49 -2.42 14.67 14.79
CA PRO A 49 -2.07 13.78 15.89
C PRO A 49 -3.02 12.59 15.98
N PHE A 50 -2.51 11.46 16.45
CA PHE A 50 -3.33 10.30 16.77
C PHE A 50 -3.77 10.37 18.23
N ALA A 51 -5.00 9.90 18.51
CA ALA A 51 -5.54 9.91 19.87
C ALA A 51 -4.73 8.97 20.80
N ASP A 52 -4.29 7.82 20.26
CA ASP A 52 -3.51 6.81 20.97
C ASP A 52 -2.84 5.86 19.97
N GLY A 53 -2.14 4.85 20.48
CA GLY A 53 -1.45 3.86 19.66
C GLY A 53 -2.41 3.00 18.82
N GLU A 54 -3.59 2.72 19.32
CA GLU A 54 -4.59 1.94 18.58
C GLU A 54 -5.12 2.73 17.38
N HIS A 55 -5.36 4.03 17.57
CA HIS A 55 -5.75 4.93 16.49
C HIS A 55 -4.68 4.99 15.40
N GLU A 56 -3.43 5.12 15.80
CA GLU A 56 -2.28 5.14 14.87
C GLU A 56 -2.20 3.84 14.08
N LYS A 57 -2.29 2.70 14.76
CA LYS A 57 -2.25 1.38 14.13
C LYS A 57 -3.41 1.19 13.15
N ALA A 58 -4.63 1.57 13.55
CA ALA A 58 -5.80 1.47 12.69
C ALA A 58 -5.65 2.32 11.43
N TRP A 59 -5.09 3.52 11.56
CA TRP A 59 -4.81 4.39 10.42
C TRP A 59 -3.82 3.73 9.45
N LEU A 60 -2.73 3.16 9.95
CA LEU A 60 -1.73 2.47 9.14
C LEU A 60 -2.31 1.27 8.42
N ILE A 61 -3.13 0.47 9.11
CA ILE A 61 -3.81 -0.68 8.50
C ILE A 61 -4.73 -0.23 7.37
N ARG A 62 -5.54 0.80 7.59
CA ARG A 62 -6.45 1.33 6.58
C ARG A 62 -5.71 1.85 5.35
N VAL A 63 -4.65 2.63 5.56
CA VAL A 63 -3.84 3.18 4.47
C VAL A 63 -3.19 2.05 3.68
N THR A 64 -2.68 1.03 4.37
CA THR A 64 -2.07 -0.15 3.74
C THR A 64 -3.08 -0.89 2.88
N LEU A 65 -4.26 -1.20 3.42
CA LEU A 65 -5.30 -1.91 2.68
C LEU A 65 -5.79 -1.12 1.47
N ASN A 66 -5.97 0.19 1.62
CA ASN A 66 -6.37 1.04 0.51
C ASN A 66 -5.30 1.07 -0.59
N ALA A 67 -4.04 1.15 -0.22
CA ALA A 67 -2.94 1.13 -1.20
C ALA A 67 -2.87 -0.21 -1.94
N CYS A 68 -3.06 -1.32 -1.23
CA CYS A 68 -3.12 -2.65 -1.86
C CYS A 68 -4.29 -2.76 -2.84
N LYS A 69 -5.48 -2.29 -2.43
CA LYS A 69 -6.66 -2.29 -3.29
C LYS A 69 -6.44 -1.47 -4.55
N ASP A 70 -5.84 -0.28 -4.42
CA ASP A 70 -5.56 0.60 -5.55
C ASP A 70 -4.59 -0.06 -6.53
N LEU A 71 -3.55 -0.71 -6.03
CA LEU A 71 -2.60 -1.44 -6.87
C LEU A 71 -3.28 -2.59 -7.61
N LEU A 72 -4.08 -3.39 -6.92
CA LEU A 72 -4.78 -4.52 -7.54
C LEU A 72 -5.79 -4.06 -8.59
N LYS A 73 -6.49 -2.97 -8.35
CA LYS A 73 -7.40 -2.38 -9.34
C LYS A 73 -6.63 -1.92 -10.57
N SER A 74 -5.48 -1.30 -10.40
CA SER A 74 -4.64 -0.83 -11.49
C SER A 74 -4.15 -2.01 -12.34
N VAL A 75 -3.67 -3.09 -11.71
CA VAL A 75 -3.22 -4.29 -12.40
C VAL A 75 -4.38 -4.95 -13.17
N PHE A 76 -5.54 -5.08 -12.51
CA PHE A 76 -6.73 -5.67 -13.13
C PHE A 76 -7.17 -4.86 -14.35
N ARG A 77 -7.20 -3.53 -14.22
CA ARG A 77 -7.58 -2.64 -15.33
C ARG A 77 -6.62 -2.79 -16.51
N SER A 78 -5.31 -2.84 -16.25
CA SER A 78 -4.29 -3.03 -17.30
C SER A 78 -4.49 -4.36 -18.03
N ARG A 79 -4.76 -5.44 -17.29
CA ARG A 79 -5.02 -6.75 -17.89
C ARG A 79 -6.30 -6.75 -18.72
N THR A 80 -7.35 -6.12 -18.24
CA THR A 80 -8.62 -6.02 -18.96
C THR A 80 -8.45 -5.26 -20.27
N VAL A 81 -7.74 -4.13 -20.26
CA VAL A 81 -7.45 -3.36 -21.47
C VAL A 81 -6.64 -4.19 -22.46
N ALA A 82 -5.62 -4.91 -21.98
CA ALA A 82 -4.81 -5.77 -22.84
C ALA A 82 -5.64 -6.89 -23.49
N LEU A 83 -6.55 -7.51 -22.74
CA LEU A 83 -7.45 -8.54 -23.27
C LEU A 83 -8.43 -7.98 -24.30
N GLU A 84 -8.99 -6.80 -24.04
CA GLU A 84 -9.88 -6.12 -24.99
C GLU A 84 -9.14 -5.77 -26.28
N ALA A 85 -7.91 -5.26 -26.17
CA ALA A 85 -7.09 -4.95 -27.33
C ALA A 85 -6.78 -6.22 -28.14
N ALA A 86 -6.47 -7.33 -27.48
CA ALA A 86 -6.23 -8.62 -28.15
C ALA A 86 -7.49 -9.15 -28.83
N ALA A 87 -8.65 -9.00 -28.18
CA ALA A 87 -9.94 -9.44 -28.72
C ALA A 87 -10.35 -8.65 -29.97
N ASN A 88 -9.87 -7.41 -30.11
CA ASN A 88 -10.19 -6.55 -31.23
C ASN A 88 -9.20 -6.67 -32.38
N LEU A 89 -8.18 -7.53 -32.27
CA LEU A 89 -7.26 -7.78 -33.37
C LEU A 89 -7.95 -8.58 -34.47
N PRO A 90 -7.73 -8.23 -35.77
CA PRO A 90 -8.32 -9.01 -36.85
C PRO A 90 -7.78 -10.43 -36.86
N ALA A 91 -8.65 -11.38 -37.16
CA ALA A 91 -8.24 -12.78 -37.31
C ALA A 91 -7.25 -12.93 -38.45
N PRO A 92 -6.23 -13.78 -38.32
CA PRO A 92 -5.29 -14.01 -39.40
C PRO A 92 -5.95 -14.66 -40.62
#